data_05cd322ed6316513ba640614a18180ad
#
_entry.id   05cd322ed6316513ba640614a18180ad
#
_cell.length_a   1.000
_cell.length_b   1.000
_cell.length_c   1.000
_cell.angle_alpha   90.00
_cell.angle_beta   90.00
_cell.angle_gamma   90.00
#
_symmetry.space_group_name_H-M   'P 1'
#
loop_
_entity.id
_entity.type
_entity.pdbx_description
1 polymer ?
#
loop_
_entity_poly.entity_id
_entity_poly.type
_entity_poly.pdbx_seq_one_letter_code
_entity_poly.pdbx_strand_id
1 'polypeptide(L)'
;MPISKAKAVKGLTRGPGAYVMRNGEQGVVYVGKARSLKARVSSYFHAPQESSRVRLMMNQVEAIEIQRTRTETEALLLECNLIKELRPKFNVLLRDDKSYPYLKVSTTERFPRLSFYRGSTKVEDRLFGPYANAGSVRLMLAQLQKVIPIRQCDNTTFRNRSRPC
;
A
#
# COMPACT_ATOMS: atom_id res chain seq x y z
N MET A 1 -11.43 -22.80 -13.13
CA MET A 1 -12.80 -22.25 -12.90
C MET A 1 -12.73 -21.10 -11.93
N PRO A 2 -13.46 -19.98 -12.14
CA PRO A 2 -13.46 -18.87 -11.20
C PRO A 2 -13.88 -19.31 -9.79
N ILE A 3 -13.25 -18.73 -8.78
CA ILE A 3 -13.50 -19.07 -7.38
C ILE A 3 -14.95 -18.73 -6.97
N SER A 4 -15.63 -19.64 -6.28
CA SER A 4 -16.95 -19.37 -5.71
C SER A 4 -16.83 -18.49 -4.47
N LYS A 5 -17.88 -17.65 -4.20
CA LYS A 5 -17.95 -16.80 -3.00
C LYS A 5 -17.75 -17.60 -1.71
N ALA A 6 -18.40 -18.76 -1.60
CA ALA A 6 -18.31 -19.61 -0.41
C ALA A 6 -16.87 -20.04 -0.13
N LYS A 7 -16.12 -20.43 -1.17
CA LYS A 7 -14.69 -20.80 -1.05
C LYS A 7 -13.81 -19.61 -0.73
N ALA A 8 -14.06 -18.46 -1.38
CA ALA A 8 -13.27 -17.25 -1.20
C ALA A 8 -13.39 -16.64 0.20
N VAL A 9 -14.54 -16.75 0.85
CA VAL A 9 -14.84 -16.11 2.14
C VAL A 9 -14.62 -17.03 3.33
N LYS A 10 -14.44 -18.34 3.09
CA LYS A 10 -14.24 -19.34 4.15
C LYS A 10 -12.94 -19.03 4.93
N GLY A 11 -13.08 -18.89 6.24
CA GLY A 11 -11.93 -18.64 7.15
C GLY A 11 -11.39 -17.22 7.16
N LEU A 12 -12.03 -16.26 6.44
CA LEU A 12 -11.62 -14.87 6.47
C LEU A 12 -11.97 -14.19 7.79
N THR A 13 -11.01 -13.45 8.32
CA THR A 13 -11.18 -12.62 9.52
C THR A 13 -11.71 -11.23 9.21
N ARG A 14 -12.26 -10.56 10.24
CA ARG A 14 -12.63 -9.15 10.16
C ARG A 14 -11.46 -8.19 10.41
N GLY A 15 -10.25 -8.72 10.66
CA GLY A 15 -9.04 -7.93 10.89
C GLY A 15 -8.37 -7.43 9.61
N PRO A 16 -7.35 -6.58 9.78
CA PRO A 16 -6.56 -6.03 8.68
C PRO A 16 -5.62 -7.08 8.07
N GLY A 17 -5.20 -6.82 6.82
CA GLY A 17 -4.24 -7.67 6.12
C GLY A 17 -4.16 -7.39 4.63
N ALA A 18 -3.31 -8.14 3.96
CA ALA A 18 -3.19 -8.19 2.52
C ALA A 18 -3.75 -9.51 1.97
N TYR A 19 -4.15 -9.48 0.71
CA TYR A 19 -4.62 -10.66 -0.01
C TYR A 19 -4.02 -10.70 -1.41
N VAL A 20 -3.72 -11.91 -1.88
CA VAL A 20 -3.17 -12.21 -3.19
C VAL A 20 -4.18 -13.07 -3.94
N MET A 21 -4.61 -12.63 -5.11
CA MET A 21 -5.49 -13.37 -5.99
C MET A 21 -4.67 -14.06 -7.07
N ARG A 22 -4.89 -15.38 -7.27
CA ARG A 22 -4.16 -16.19 -8.24
C ARG A 22 -5.10 -16.82 -9.26
N ASN A 23 -4.56 -17.07 -10.46
CA ASN A 23 -5.23 -17.87 -11.47
C ASN A 23 -4.92 -19.39 -11.31
N GLY A 24 -5.48 -20.23 -12.18
CA GLY A 24 -5.29 -21.68 -12.15
C GLY A 24 -3.83 -22.14 -12.37
N GLU A 25 -3.02 -21.32 -13.01
CA GLU A 25 -1.59 -21.56 -13.26
C GLU A 25 -0.70 -21.00 -12.12
N GLN A 26 -1.28 -20.66 -10.98
CA GLN A 26 -0.61 -20.02 -9.84
C GLN A 26 -0.05 -18.62 -10.13
N GLY A 27 -0.33 -18.05 -11.30
CA GLY A 27 0.05 -16.67 -11.65
C GLY A 27 -0.69 -15.66 -10.79
N VAL A 28 0.02 -14.62 -10.35
CA VAL A 28 -0.58 -13.57 -9.52
C VAL A 28 -1.38 -12.60 -10.39
N VAL A 29 -2.67 -12.54 -10.12
CA VAL A 29 -3.64 -11.70 -10.84
C VAL A 29 -3.72 -10.31 -10.19
N TYR A 30 -3.86 -10.28 -8.87
CA TYR A 30 -4.05 -9.05 -8.12
C TYR A 30 -3.56 -9.18 -6.67
N VAL A 31 -3.05 -8.08 -6.13
CA VAL A 31 -2.73 -7.92 -4.71
C VAL A 31 -3.51 -6.73 -4.16
N GLY A 32 -4.05 -6.86 -2.96
CA GLY A 32 -4.74 -5.75 -2.30
C GLY A 32 -4.65 -5.84 -0.79
N LYS A 33 -4.94 -4.71 -0.13
CA LYS A 33 -5.05 -4.63 1.32
C LYS A 33 -6.49 -4.40 1.77
N ALA A 34 -6.77 -4.72 3.02
CA ALA A 34 -8.05 -4.44 3.64
C ALA A 34 -7.90 -4.11 5.13
N ARG A 35 -8.77 -3.23 5.63
CA ARG A 35 -9.02 -3.05 7.06
C ARG A 35 -9.80 -4.25 7.62
N SER A 36 -10.69 -4.82 6.81
CA SER A 36 -11.42 -6.04 7.09
C SER A 36 -11.34 -6.94 5.87
N LEU A 37 -10.51 -7.99 5.94
CA LEU A 37 -10.32 -8.95 4.86
C LEU A 37 -11.65 -9.57 4.42
N LYS A 38 -12.49 -9.97 5.38
CA LYS A 38 -13.81 -10.56 5.10
C LYS A 38 -14.71 -9.60 4.31
N ALA A 39 -14.86 -8.35 4.77
CA ALA A 39 -15.71 -7.36 4.10
C ALA A 39 -15.19 -7.06 2.69
N ARG A 40 -13.89 -6.85 2.55
CA ARG A 40 -13.26 -6.50 1.26
C ARG A 40 -13.36 -7.62 0.24
N VAL A 41 -12.98 -8.84 0.61
CA VAL A 41 -13.07 -9.99 -0.32
C VAL A 41 -14.53 -10.29 -0.67
N SER A 42 -15.44 -10.21 0.30
CA SER A 42 -16.88 -10.40 0.03
C SER A 42 -17.43 -9.37 -0.96
N SER A 43 -16.95 -8.12 -0.94
CA SER A 43 -17.44 -7.06 -1.84
C SER A 43 -17.23 -7.37 -3.32
N TYR A 44 -16.25 -8.20 -3.68
CA TYR A 44 -16.05 -8.63 -5.06
C TYR A 44 -17.16 -9.54 -5.61
N PHE A 45 -18.02 -10.06 -4.75
CA PHE A 45 -19.09 -11.00 -5.10
C PHE A 45 -20.51 -10.45 -4.88
N HIS A 46 -20.68 -9.22 -4.36
CA HIS A 46 -21.99 -8.72 -3.93
C HIS A 46 -22.67 -7.75 -4.90
N ALA A 47 -21.95 -7.11 -5.79
CA ALA A 47 -22.52 -6.13 -6.70
C ALA A 47 -22.25 -6.49 -8.15
N PRO A 48 -23.14 -6.13 -9.09
CA PRO A 48 -22.74 -6.05 -10.49
C PRO A 48 -21.52 -5.14 -10.53
N GLN A 49 -20.40 -5.69 -10.95
CA GLN A 49 -19.12 -5.01 -10.95
C GLN A 49 -19.20 -3.85 -11.95
N GLU A 50 -19.36 -2.62 -11.47
CA GLU A 50 -19.44 -1.41 -12.31
C GLU A 50 -18.20 -1.26 -13.19
N SER A 51 -17.04 -1.74 -12.70
CA SER A 51 -15.80 -1.72 -13.46
C SER A 51 -15.63 -2.99 -14.29
N SER A 52 -15.59 -2.83 -15.61
CA SER A 52 -15.25 -3.91 -16.56
C SER A 52 -13.89 -4.57 -16.24
N ARG A 53 -12.95 -3.79 -15.72
CA ARG A 53 -11.63 -4.27 -15.29
C ARG A 53 -11.70 -5.23 -14.11
N VAL A 54 -12.51 -4.92 -13.10
CA VAL A 54 -12.69 -5.80 -11.93
C VAL A 54 -13.38 -7.10 -12.33
N ARG A 55 -14.36 -7.04 -13.25
CA ARG A 55 -15.03 -8.21 -13.80
C ARG A 55 -14.04 -9.11 -14.54
N LEU A 56 -13.21 -8.55 -15.42
CA LEU A 56 -12.17 -9.30 -16.15
C LEU A 56 -11.14 -9.92 -15.19
N MET A 57 -10.77 -9.21 -14.14
CA MET A 57 -9.89 -9.71 -13.08
C MET A 57 -10.51 -10.89 -12.36
N MET A 58 -11.75 -10.76 -11.86
CA MET A 58 -12.44 -11.81 -11.10
C MET A 58 -12.70 -13.07 -11.90
N ASN A 59 -12.88 -12.96 -13.21
CA ASN A 59 -13.02 -14.12 -14.10
C ASN A 59 -11.75 -14.99 -14.19
N GLN A 60 -10.59 -14.45 -13.83
CA GLN A 60 -9.31 -15.16 -13.82
C GLN A 60 -8.95 -15.70 -12.43
N VAL A 61 -9.64 -15.28 -11.37
CA VAL A 61 -9.28 -15.64 -9.99
C VAL A 61 -9.81 -17.04 -9.65
N GLU A 62 -8.91 -17.94 -9.30
CA GLU A 62 -9.22 -19.30 -8.85
C GLU A 62 -8.83 -19.56 -7.38
N ALA A 63 -7.92 -18.76 -6.84
CA ALA A 63 -7.53 -18.84 -5.45
C ALA A 63 -7.31 -17.45 -4.83
N ILE A 64 -7.54 -17.33 -3.53
CA ILE A 64 -7.25 -16.12 -2.75
C ILE A 64 -6.47 -16.56 -1.52
N GLU A 65 -5.24 -16.08 -1.42
CA GLU A 65 -4.37 -16.23 -0.27
C GLU A 65 -4.48 -14.99 0.60
N ILE A 66 -4.45 -15.14 1.91
CA ILE A 66 -4.53 -14.03 2.86
C ILE A 66 -3.34 -14.03 3.80
N GLN A 67 -2.83 -12.82 4.08
CA GLN A 67 -1.83 -12.57 5.09
C GLN A 67 -2.39 -11.55 6.08
N ARG A 68 -2.60 -12.00 7.32
CA ARG A 68 -3.14 -11.16 8.40
C ARG A 68 -2.05 -10.26 8.94
N THR A 69 -2.42 -9.05 9.30
CA THR A 69 -1.55 -8.10 9.98
C THR A 69 -2.20 -7.62 11.27
N ARG A 70 -1.43 -6.99 12.13
CA ARG A 70 -1.94 -6.41 13.39
C ARG A 70 -2.58 -5.04 13.15
N THR A 71 -2.06 -4.30 12.18
CA THR A 71 -2.47 -2.93 11.88
C THR A 71 -2.73 -2.71 10.38
N GLU A 72 -3.48 -1.67 10.05
CA GLU A 72 -3.68 -1.23 8.66
C GLU A 72 -2.38 -0.72 8.03
N THR A 73 -1.48 -0.17 8.83
CA THR A 73 -0.16 0.29 8.37
C THR A 73 0.71 -0.88 7.93
N GLU A 74 0.73 -1.95 8.71
CA GLU A 74 1.41 -3.21 8.32
C GLU A 74 0.79 -3.78 7.04
N ALA A 75 -0.54 -3.79 6.92
CA ALA A 75 -1.22 -4.25 5.71
C ALA A 75 -0.83 -3.43 4.47
N LEU A 76 -0.64 -2.12 4.61
CA LEU A 76 -0.17 -1.25 3.54
C LEU A 76 1.26 -1.58 3.11
N LEU A 77 2.17 -1.74 4.07
CA LEU A 77 3.56 -2.11 3.79
C LEU A 77 3.64 -3.48 3.11
N LEU A 78 2.88 -4.43 3.60
CA LEU A 78 2.79 -5.77 3.05
C LEU A 78 2.26 -5.75 1.61
N GLU A 79 1.17 -5.03 1.32
CA GLU A 79 0.64 -4.84 -0.03
C GLU A 79 1.70 -4.28 -0.98
N CYS A 80 2.41 -3.22 -0.56
CA CYS A 80 3.45 -2.61 -1.38
C CYS A 80 4.60 -3.58 -1.70
N ASN A 81 5.04 -4.35 -0.71
CA ASN A 81 6.12 -5.33 -0.90
C ASN A 81 5.67 -6.45 -1.85
N LEU A 82 4.46 -6.99 -1.64
CA LEU A 82 3.90 -8.04 -2.49
C LEU A 82 3.69 -7.55 -3.94
N ILE A 83 3.26 -6.30 -4.16
CA ILE A 83 3.13 -5.74 -5.51
C ILE A 83 4.48 -5.63 -6.21
N LYS A 84 5.52 -5.20 -5.49
CA LYS A 84 6.89 -5.09 -6.04
C LYS A 84 7.49 -6.44 -6.39
N GLU A 85 7.31 -7.41 -5.51
CA GLU A 85 7.84 -8.77 -5.67
C GLU A 85 7.10 -9.54 -6.75
N LEU A 86 5.77 -9.58 -6.67
CA LEU A 86 4.93 -10.45 -7.50
C LEU A 86 4.49 -9.82 -8.82
N ARG A 87 4.60 -8.50 -8.97
CA ARG A 87 4.24 -7.72 -10.17
C ARG A 87 2.90 -8.11 -10.80
N PRO A 88 1.80 -8.10 -10.05
CA PRO A 88 0.52 -8.65 -10.48
C PRO A 88 -0.07 -7.89 -11.67
N LYS A 89 -0.71 -8.66 -12.58
CA LYS A 89 -1.21 -8.16 -13.88
C LYS A 89 -2.25 -7.03 -13.74
N PHE A 90 -3.13 -7.11 -12.76
CA PHE A 90 -4.23 -6.15 -12.59
C PHE A 90 -3.96 -5.04 -11.58
N ASN A 91 -2.84 -5.07 -10.85
CA ASN A 91 -2.42 -3.88 -10.14
C ASN A 91 -1.92 -2.86 -11.16
N VAL A 92 -2.21 -1.59 -10.92
CA VAL A 92 -1.60 -0.53 -11.70
C VAL A 92 -0.10 -0.61 -11.44
N LEU A 93 0.66 -1.05 -12.43
CA LEU A 93 2.11 -1.04 -12.34
C LEU A 93 2.53 0.40 -12.15
N LEU A 94 3.26 0.65 -11.08
CA LEU A 94 3.82 1.95 -10.71
C LEU A 94 4.96 2.29 -11.70
N ARG A 95 4.61 2.48 -12.98
CA ARG A 95 5.58 2.75 -14.06
C ARG A 95 5.97 4.22 -14.14
N ASP A 96 5.09 5.09 -13.66
CA ASP A 96 5.35 6.53 -13.66
C ASP A 96 5.73 6.99 -12.24
N ASP A 97 7.01 6.93 -11.95
CA ASP A 97 7.59 7.25 -10.64
C ASP A 97 7.27 8.67 -10.16
N LYS A 98 6.97 9.60 -11.08
CA LYS A 98 6.67 11.00 -10.74
C LYS A 98 5.29 11.20 -10.13
N SER A 99 4.37 10.24 -10.31
CA SER A 99 2.96 10.36 -9.90
C SER A 99 2.67 9.74 -8.54
N TYR A 100 3.56 8.90 -8.01
CA TYR A 100 3.34 8.17 -6.78
C TYR A 100 3.97 8.84 -5.56
N PRO A 101 3.31 8.71 -4.39
CA PRO A 101 3.85 9.23 -3.16
C PRO A 101 4.93 8.31 -2.57
N TYR A 102 5.89 8.95 -1.92
CA TYR A 102 6.98 8.34 -1.17
C TYR A 102 7.04 8.92 0.23
N LEU A 103 7.62 8.18 1.16
CA LEU A 103 8.22 8.75 2.36
C LEU A 103 9.67 9.08 2.05
N LYS A 104 10.07 10.31 2.32
CA LYS A 104 11.43 10.80 2.10
C LYS A 104 12.10 11.07 3.44
N VAL A 105 13.31 10.53 3.61
CA VAL A 105 14.22 10.89 4.69
C VAL A 105 15.35 11.74 4.09
N SER A 106 15.48 12.99 4.54
CA SER A 106 16.54 13.89 4.08
C SER A 106 17.87 13.51 4.73
N THR A 107 18.56 12.54 4.14
CA THR A 107 19.82 12.01 4.67
C THR A 107 21.02 12.94 4.42
N THR A 108 20.88 13.87 3.50
CA THR A 108 21.91 14.87 3.16
C THR A 108 21.96 16.05 4.16
N GLU A 109 20.96 16.18 5.01
CA GLU A 109 20.85 17.27 5.99
C GLU A 109 21.40 16.86 7.36
N ARG A 110 22.05 17.80 8.05
CA ARG A 110 22.56 17.60 9.43
C ARG A 110 21.47 17.14 10.41
N PHE A 111 20.24 17.62 10.21
CA PHE A 111 19.05 17.22 10.96
C PHE A 111 18.04 16.58 10.02
N PRO A 112 18.09 15.26 9.84
CA PRO A 112 17.19 14.55 8.92
C PRO A 112 15.73 14.79 9.22
N ARG A 113 14.93 14.87 8.16
CA ARG A 113 13.48 15.04 8.22
C ARG A 113 12.78 13.87 7.54
N LEU A 114 11.71 13.38 8.16
CA LEU A 114 10.77 12.45 7.53
C LEU A 114 9.59 13.21 6.95
N SER A 115 9.36 13.12 5.65
CA SER A 115 8.34 13.89 4.95
C SER A 115 7.63 13.09 3.85
N PHE A 116 6.42 13.55 3.52
CA PHE A 116 5.73 13.11 2.31
C PHE A 116 6.44 13.70 1.09
N TYR A 117 6.69 12.87 0.09
CA TYR A 117 7.33 13.28 -1.15
C TYR A 117 6.57 12.76 -2.37
N ARG A 118 6.49 13.59 -3.40
CA ARG A 118 5.97 13.23 -4.72
C ARG A 118 6.81 13.97 -5.76
N GLY A 119 7.54 13.23 -6.58
CA GLY A 119 8.45 13.83 -7.56
C GLY A 119 9.43 12.80 -8.13
N SER A 120 10.51 13.27 -8.73
CA SER A 120 11.55 12.42 -9.31
C SER A 120 12.19 11.52 -8.27
N THR A 121 12.45 10.26 -8.63
CA THR A 121 13.20 9.31 -7.79
C THR A 121 14.71 9.54 -7.83
N LYS A 122 15.18 10.39 -8.73
CA LYS A 122 16.59 10.80 -8.84
C LYS A 122 16.90 11.90 -7.82
N VAL A 123 16.93 11.54 -6.54
CA VAL A 123 17.30 12.43 -5.42
C VAL A 123 18.34 11.75 -4.57
N GLU A 124 19.21 12.53 -3.93
CA GLU A 124 20.25 12.01 -3.02
C GLU A 124 19.67 11.49 -1.70
N ASP A 125 18.50 11.97 -1.33
CA ASP A 125 17.77 11.56 -0.13
C ASP A 125 17.19 10.15 -0.26
N ARG A 126 16.97 9.49 0.87
CA ARG A 126 16.36 8.16 0.90
C ARG A 126 14.86 8.22 0.69
N LEU A 127 14.38 7.49 -0.33
CA LEU A 127 12.97 7.31 -0.62
C LEU A 127 12.51 5.90 -0.23
N PHE A 128 11.37 5.86 0.46
CA PHE A 128 10.65 4.61 0.76
C PHE A 128 9.32 4.63 0.01
N GLY A 129 9.04 3.63 -0.75
CA GLY A 129 7.89 3.56 -1.64
C GLY A 129 8.28 2.91 -2.98
N PRO A 130 7.58 3.16 -4.06
CA PRO A 130 6.36 3.97 -4.17
C PRO A 130 5.13 3.35 -3.48
N TYR A 131 4.19 4.20 -3.05
CA TYR A 131 2.93 3.77 -2.44
C TYR A 131 1.77 4.07 -3.38
N ALA A 132 0.76 3.21 -3.38
CA ALA A 132 -0.41 3.38 -4.25
C ALA A 132 -1.39 4.46 -3.79
N ASN A 133 -1.39 4.84 -2.50
CA ASN A 133 -2.36 5.76 -1.92
C ASN A 133 -1.70 6.84 -1.07
N ALA A 134 -1.88 8.10 -1.47
CA ALA A 134 -1.32 9.27 -0.78
C ALA A 134 -1.91 9.47 0.63
N GLY A 135 -3.20 9.19 0.83
CA GLY A 135 -3.84 9.29 2.14
C GLY A 135 -3.25 8.30 3.14
N SER A 136 -3.05 7.05 2.71
CA SER A 136 -2.41 6.02 3.55
C SER A 136 -0.98 6.40 3.94
N VAL A 137 -0.21 7.00 3.03
CA VAL A 137 1.17 7.48 3.31
C VAL A 137 1.17 8.59 4.34
N ARG A 138 0.22 9.54 4.25
CA ARG A 138 0.11 10.63 5.26
C ARG A 138 -0.27 10.10 6.64
N LEU A 139 -1.19 9.12 6.71
CA LEU A 139 -1.54 8.47 7.97
C LEU A 139 -0.34 7.73 8.58
N MET A 140 0.39 6.97 7.76
CA MET A 140 1.60 6.28 8.19
C MET A 140 2.68 7.26 8.65
N LEU A 141 2.89 8.36 7.90
CA LEU A 141 3.82 9.42 8.29
C LEU A 141 3.47 9.99 9.67
N ALA A 142 2.20 10.31 9.89
CA ALA A 142 1.74 10.84 11.18
C ALA A 142 1.95 9.86 12.34
N GLN A 143 1.82 8.55 12.10
CA GLN A 143 2.10 7.52 13.11
C GLN A 143 3.60 7.37 13.38
N LEU A 144 4.42 7.32 12.33
CA LEU A 144 5.87 7.23 12.45
C LEU A 144 6.47 8.42 13.20
N GLN A 145 5.95 9.63 12.97
CA GLN A 145 6.38 10.85 13.65
C GLN A 145 6.08 10.88 15.15
N LYS A 146 5.13 10.06 15.63
CA LYS A 146 4.87 9.89 17.07
C LYS A 146 5.85 8.96 17.75
N VAL A 147 6.39 7.99 17.00
CA VAL A 147 7.27 6.94 17.54
C VAL A 147 8.73 7.27 17.32
N ILE A 148 9.06 7.88 16.18
CA ILE A 148 10.43 8.22 15.81
C ILE A 148 10.64 9.72 16.08
N PRO A 149 11.50 10.09 17.01
CA PRO A 149 11.78 11.50 17.34
C PRO A 149 12.67 12.14 16.27
N ILE A 150 12.11 12.33 15.07
CA ILE A 150 12.76 12.95 13.91
C ILE A 150 12.09 14.29 13.61
N ARG A 151 12.86 15.22 13.08
CA ARG A 151 12.38 16.55 12.70
C ARG A 151 11.16 16.48 11.78
N GLN A 152 10.11 17.23 12.09
CA GLN A 152 8.86 17.29 11.33
C GLN A 152 8.72 18.59 10.53
N CYS A 153 9.29 19.71 11.02
CA CYS A 153 9.19 21.01 10.38
C CYS A 153 10.00 21.09 9.08
N ASP A 154 9.61 21.97 8.18
CA ASP A 154 10.35 22.28 6.96
C ASP A 154 11.65 23.05 7.25
N ASN A 155 12.50 23.21 6.22
CA ASN A 155 13.80 23.84 6.37
C ASN A 155 13.68 25.32 6.67
N THR A 156 12.68 25.99 6.14
CA THR A 156 12.43 27.43 6.39
C THR A 156 12.07 27.64 7.85
N THR A 157 11.10 26.87 8.34
CA THR A 157 10.71 26.91 9.75
C THR A 157 11.87 26.56 10.67
N PHE A 158 12.67 25.55 10.31
CA PHE A 158 13.82 25.10 11.12
C PHE A 158 14.91 26.17 11.22
N ARG A 159 15.24 26.85 10.12
CA ARG A 159 16.25 27.92 10.11
C ARG A 159 15.83 29.15 10.89
N ASN A 160 14.55 29.47 10.92
CA ASN A 160 14.00 30.63 11.58
C ASN A 160 13.70 30.44 13.08
N ARG A 161 13.91 29.22 13.60
CA ARG A 161 13.69 28.91 15.02
C ARG A 161 14.94 29.22 15.84
N SER A 162 14.73 29.85 16.98
CA SER A 162 15.77 30.10 18.01
C SER A 162 16.07 28.86 18.86
N ARG A 163 15.17 27.83 18.84
CA ARG A 163 15.32 26.60 19.61
C ARG A 163 15.17 25.39 18.69
N PRO A 164 15.99 24.34 18.85
CA PRO A 164 15.75 23.06 18.20
C PRO A 164 14.42 22.44 18.67
N CYS A 165 13.83 21.58 17.84
CA CYS A 165 12.61 20.85 18.23
C CYS A 165 12.92 19.81 19.30
#